data_0c54310a8e81449ca873b08e383c7538
#
_entry.id   0c54310a8e81449ca873b08e383c7538
#
_cell.length_a   1.000
_cell.length_b   1.000
_cell.length_c   1.000
_cell.angle_alpha   90.00
_cell.angle_beta   90.00
_cell.angle_gamma   90.00
#
_symmetry.space_group_name_H-M   'P 1'
#
loop_
_entity.id
_entity.type
_entity.pdbx_description
1 polymer ?
#
loop_
_entity_poly.entity_id
_entity_poly.type
_entity_poly.pdbx_seq_one_letter_code
_entity_poly.pdbx_strand_id
1 'polypeptide(L)'
;MDKNKLEAYFTDFKNTFLPKEFDWRKGQKEAIEGIVEAYFDQRYDTVILDAPVGSGKSLIAMCSAWILTQEGKKGYLLASDIALQDQYEKDFKRFNLSWGSVKGLDNYICVDNLDKNSLGTCRIKNINPYQMDCYADCPYYNARDHASSSSASLLNYAYWLVHMNYVNMIRPEEKQLFKPRDFTICDEGHKILDIVQNNYSPRFDEKTIEKLQKITDFFSVYKVSNHYNEFVEIKSAIQQLWIEENQDRLHEILQRISINLKVYLRSITLLKNRVQQDYPKDNPPKEWREALWISEWLTDLEYKVDDYVNIIENTSTRNLVKNPQGEDTLVFNCLKESYLMHKYFHRWTGFRVFMSATFADPADYLLSMSLKGAKYIKVDSSFDFTKSPIYYYNQKKMSYNHINDNLPWLYEKINEILDKHKGESGIIHSASYDLSMKIFQNLTPKNRKRVLIYNGTEEKRKTLEILKFSKDKVLIGPSLLEGLDLKDEWSRFQIFAKVPYLSLGDRFVKAKLAINPSWYRWKCIIGLLQGVGRSIRSENDWAITYILDGCLGDLIHSNRKAFPKEFLDRIRIVSDK
;
A
#
# COMPACT_ATOMS: atom_id res chain seq x y z
N MET A 1 -3.82 28.27 -17.63
CA MET A 1 -3.89 29.34 -16.59
C MET A 1 -2.88 30.43 -16.97
N ASP A 2 -3.20 31.72 -16.74
CA ASP A 2 -2.25 32.83 -16.96
C ASP A 2 -1.11 32.77 -15.93
N LYS A 3 0.15 33.03 -16.39
CA LYS A 3 1.35 32.97 -15.55
C LYS A 3 1.30 33.98 -14.39
N ASN A 4 0.77 35.19 -14.62
CA ASN A 4 0.64 36.20 -13.59
C ASN A 4 -0.30 35.74 -12.46
N LYS A 5 -1.41 35.10 -12.83
CA LYS A 5 -2.36 34.52 -11.89
C LYS A 5 -1.72 33.38 -11.06
N LEU A 6 -0.90 32.55 -11.70
CA LEU A 6 -0.20 31.47 -11.02
C LEU A 6 0.84 31.99 -10.02
N GLU A 7 1.61 33.00 -10.38
CA GLU A 7 2.56 33.67 -9.46
C GLU A 7 1.84 34.35 -8.27
N ALA A 8 0.65 34.91 -8.51
CA ALA A 8 -0.18 35.43 -7.42
C ALA A 8 -0.57 34.29 -6.45
N TYR A 9 -0.99 33.12 -6.96
CA TYR A 9 -1.30 31.97 -6.11
C TYR A 9 -0.08 31.44 -5.33
N PHE A 10 1.12 31.41 -5.91
CA PHE A 10 2.32 31.06 -5.16
C PHE A 10 2.60 32.04 -4.02
N THR A 11 2.40 33.31 -4.28
CA THR A 11 2.57 34.37 -3.28
C THR A 11 1.54 34.25 -2.15
N ASP A 12 0.29 34.06 -2.50
CA ASP A 12 -0.81 33.89 -1.55
C ASP A 12 -0.64 32.63 -0.70
N PHE A 13 -0.28 31.49 -1.33
CA PHE A 13 -0.03 30.25 -0.61
C PHE A 13 1.14 30.38 0.36
N LYS A 14 2.27 31.00 -0.10
CA LYS A 14 3.43 31.24 0.75
C LYS A 14 3.06 32.11 1.94
N ASN A 15 2.42 33.25 1.71
CA ASN A 15 2.10 34.20 2.75
C ASN A 15 1.05 33.71 3.76
N THR A 16 0.14 32.85 3.30
CA THR A 16 -0.96 32.34 4.14
C THR A 16 -0.55 31.11 4.96
N PHE A 17 0.24 30.19 4.38
CA PHE A 17 0.43 28.87 4.95
C PHE A 17 1.88 28.53 5.31
N LEU A 18 2.88 29.22 4.74
CA LEU A 18 4.27 28.86 4.95
C LEU A 18 4.97 29.83 5.92
N PRO A 19 6.05 29.41 6.61
CA PRO A 19 6.87 30.31 7.41
C PRO A 19 7.42 31.49 6.57
N LYS A 20 7.61 32.66 7.19
CA LYS A 20 8.11 33.84 6.48
C LYS A 20 9.46 33.62 5.80
N GLU A 21 10.34 32.87 6.45
CA GLU A 21 11.67 32.48 5.99
C GLU A 21 11.67 31.32 4.97
N PHE A 22 10.50 30.83 4.58
CA PHE A 22 10.40 29.71 3.63
C PHE A 22 10.83 30.15 2.23
N ASP A 23 11.71 29.35 1.64
CA ASP A 23 12.06 29.45 0.23
C ASP A 23 11.68 28.16 -0.53
N TRP A 24 11.16 28.35 -1.74
CA TRP A 24 10.85 27.25 -2.63
C TRP A 24 12.12 26.51 -3.02
N ARG A 25 12.11 25.22 -2.86
CA ARG A 25 13.21 24.38 -3.36
C ARG A 25 13.17 24.34 -4.88
N LYS A 26 14.36 24.13 -5.48
CA LYS A 26 14.51 24.00 -6.93
C LYS A 26 13.53 22.94 -7.48
N GLY A 27 12.80 23.28 -8.51
CA GLY A 27 11.86 22.40 -9.20
C GLY A 27 10.46 22.27 -8.56
N GLN A 28 10.23 22.83 -7.35
CA GLN A 28 8.90 22.75 -6.72
C GLN A 28 7.86 23.60 -7.46
N LYS A 29 8.18 24.86 -7.75
CA LYS A 29 7.27 25.75 -8.49
C LYS A 29 6.99 25.20 -9.88
N GLU A 30 8.02 24.77 -10.59
CA GLU A 30 7.91 24.21 -11.94
C GLU A 30 7.06 22.93 -11.94
N ALA A 31 7.16 22.11 -10.89
CA ALA A 31 6.33 20.92 -10.75
C ALA A 31 4.86 21.27 -10.53
N ILE A 32 4.58 22.24 -9.65
CA ILE A 32 3.22 22.72 -9.38
C ILE A 32 2.62 23.37 -10.64
N GLU A 33 3.38 24.25 -11.30
CA GLU A 33 3.01 24.88 -12.58
C GLU A 33 2.65 23.81 -13.60
N GLY A 34 3.53 22.81 -13.78
CA GLY A 34 3.32 21.73 -14.71
C GLY A 34 2.07 20.88 -14.44
N ILE A 35 1.72 20.65 -13.16
CA ILE A 35 0.50 19.94 -12.76
C ILE A 35 -0.74 20.80 -13.08
N VAL A 36 -0.73 22.07 -12.65
CA VAL A 36 -1.85 22.99 -12.84
C VAL A 36 -2.10 23.26 -14.33
N GLU A 37 -1.04 23.49 -15.11
CA GLU A 37 -1.15 23.64 -16.55
C GLU A 37 -1.77 22.42 -17.22
N ALA A 38 -1.31 21.19 -16.84
CA ALA A 38 -1.84 19.96 -17.41
C ALA A 38 -3.33 19.80 -17.14
N TYR A 39 -3.81 20.22 -15.97
CA TYR A 39 -5.22 20.20 -15.62
C TYR A 39 -6.05 21.07 -16.58
N PHE A 40 -5.60 22.29 -16.89
CA PHE A 40 -6.34 23.23 -17.72
C PHE A 40 -6.14 23.04 -19.23
N ASP A 41 -5.04 22.42 -19.62
CA ASP A 41 -4.70 22.17 -21.04
C ASP A 41 -5.58 21.09 -21.70
N GLN A 42 -6.15 20.19 -20.88
CA GLN A 42 -7.01 19.07 -21.32
C GLN A 42 -6.39 18.08 -22.34
N ARG A 43 -5.12 18.29 -22.73
CA ARG A 43 -4.37 17.32 -23.57
C ARG A 43 -4.00 16.08 -22.79
N TYR A 44 -3.89 16.22 -21.47
CA TYR A 44 -3.52 15.15 -20.56
C TYR A 44 -4.56 15.01 -19.45
N ASP A 45 -5.03 13.81 -19.24
CA ASP A 45 -5.85 13.44 -18.07
C ASP A 45 -5.00 12.91 -16.92
N THR A 46 -3.69 12.76 -17.16
CA THR A 46 -2.75 12.14 -16.23
C THR A 46 -1.41 12.91 -16.22
N VAL A 47 -0.89 13.11 -15.01
CA VAL A 47 0.46 13.59 -14.75
C VAL A 47 1.24 12.52 -13.98
N ILE A 48 2.47 12.26 -14.37
CA ILE A 48 3.44 11.48 -13.58
C ILE A 48 4.48 12.45 -13.04
N LEU A 49 4.55 12.58 -11.72
CA LEU A 49 5.52 13.39 -11.01
C LEU A 49 6.60 12.50 -10.39
N ASP A 50 7.76 12.47 -11.00
CA ASP A 50 8.97 11.82 -10.47
C ASP A 50 9.74 12.84 -9.62
N ALA A 51 9.57 12.74 -8.30
CA ALA A 51 10.09 13.70 -7.36
C ALA A 51 10.83 12.98 -6.22
N PRO A 52 12.16 13.01 -6.17
CA PRO A 52 12.96 12.25 -5.23
C PRO A 52 12.65 12.60 -3.77
N VAL A 53 13.17 11.76 -2.86
CA VAL A 53 13.05 12.02 -1.41
C VAL A 53 13.66 13.39 -1.11
N GLY A 54 13.00 14.17 -0.25
CA GLY A 54 13.44 15.52 0.12
C GLY A 54 13.01 16.63 -0.84
N SER A 55 12.47 16.33 -2.02
CA SER A 55 11.94 17.35 -2.95
C SER A 55 10.70 18.09 -2.42
N GLY A 56 10.06 17.59 -1.36
CA GLY A 56 8.84 18.19 -0.79
C GLY A 56 7.57 17.81 -1.56
N LYS A 57 7.44 16.54 -1.97
CA LYS A 57 6.25 15.99 -2.64
C LYS A 57 4.93 16.40 -2.00
N SER A 58 4.84 16.27 -0.66
CA SER A 58 3.62 16.63 0.07
C SER A 58 3.26 18.11 -0.12
N LEU A 59 4.26 19.00 -0.13
CA LEU A 59 4.03 20.44 -0.37
C LEU A 59 3.59 20.70 -1.81
N ILE A 60 4.22 20.04 -2.79
CA ILE A 60 3.80 20.12 -4.21
C ILE A 60 2.35 19.65 -4.34
N ALA A 61 1.97 18.53 -3.72
CA ALA A 61 0.60 18.04 -3.73
C ALA A 61 -0.39 19.03 -3.11
N MET A 62 -0.08 19.53 -1.92
CA MET A 62 -0.94 20.47 -1.20
C MET A 62 -1.09 21.79 -1.94
N CYS A 63 -0.01 22.37 -2.44
CA CYS A 63 -0.07 23.63 -3.18
C CYS A 63 -0.82 23.47 -4.51
N SER A 64 -0.57 22.40 -5.27
CA SER A 64 -1.31 22.10 -6.51
C SER A 64 -2.80 21.92 -6.24
N ALA A 65 -3.16 21.14 -5.21
CA ALA A 65 -4.55 20.94 -4.83
C ALA A 65 -5.19 22.27 -4.38
N TRP A 66 -4.48 23.07 -3.60
CA TRP A 66 -4.98 24.36 -3.14
C TRP A 66 -5.27 25.30 -4.32
N ILE A 67 -4.36 25.44 -5.27
CA ILE A 67 -4.56 26.27 -6.47
C ILE A 67 -5.81 25.82 -7.23
N LEU A 68 -5.97 24.49 -7.44
CA LEU A 68 -7.16 23.96 -8.12
C LEU A 68 -8.44 24.25 -7.34
N THR A 69 -8.40 24.22 -5.99
CA THR A 69 -9.58 24.58 -5.19
C THR A 69 -9.92 26.06 -5.24
N GLN A 70 -8.95 26.97 -5.41
CA GLN A 70 -9.21 28.38 -5.65
C GLN A 70 -9.92 28.60 -7.00
N GLU A 71 -9.75 27.71 -7.96
CA GLU A 71 -10.47 27.68 -9.24
C GLU A 71 -11.83 26.95 -9.16
N GLY A 72 -12.36 26.74 -7.95
CA GLY A 72 -13.64 26.08 -7.71
C GLY A 72 -13.67 24.57 -7.93
N LYS A 73 -12.51 23.95 -8.08
CA LYS A 73 -12.39 22.49 -8.29
C LYS A 73 -12.38 21.75 -6.96
N LYS A 74 -12.88 20.50 -6.99
CA LYS A 74 -12.83 19.60 -5.83
C LYS A 74 -11.92 18.41 -6.11
N GLY A 75 -11.19 17.95 -5.10
CA GLY A 75 -10.25 16.85 -5.30
C GLY A 75 -10.03 15.93 -4.11
N TYR A 76 -9.25 14.87 -4.39
CA TYR A 76 -8.74 13.95 -3.39
C TYR A 76 -7.22 13.98 -3.37
N LEU A 77 -6.65 13.93 -2.16
CA LEU A 77 -5.28 13.51 -1.93
C LEU A 77 -5.35 12.07 -1.39
N LEU A 78 -4.66 11.16 -2.07
CA LEU A 78 -4.67 9.74 -1.71
C LEU A 78 -3.28 9.32 -1.20
N ALA A 79 -3.24 8.85 0.05
CA ALA A 79 -2.04 8.30 0.67
C ALA A 79 -2.01 6.78 0.54
N SER A 80 -0.82 6.19 0.39
CA SER A 80 -0.66 4.74 0.24
C SER A 80 -1.02 3.96 1.50
N ASP A 81 -0.82 4.55 2.66
CA ASP A 81 -1.03 3.94 3.96
C ASP A 81 -1.36 4.99 5.04
N ILE A 82 -1.71 4.51 6.23
CA ILE A 82 -2.10 5.36 7.36
C ILE A 82 -0.94 6.23 7.85
N ALA A 83 0.30 5.72 7.82
CA ALA A 83 1.46 6.48 8.30
C ALA A 83 1.72 7.71 7.42
N LEU A 84 1.60 7.56 6.10
CA LEU A 84 1.68 8.68 5.17
C LEU A 84 0.50 9.64 5.35
N GLN A 85 -0.71 9.10 5.58
CA GLN A 85 -1.89 9.92 5.89
C GLN A 85 -1.69 10.75 7.17
N ASP A 86 -1.13 10.15 8.24
CA ASP A 86 -0.78 10.84 9.49
C ASP A 86 0.24 11.97 9.26
N GLN A 87 1.18 11.77 8.33
CA GLN A 87 2.15 12.81 7.97
C GLN A 87 1.46 14.00 7.31
N TYR A 88 0.57 13.77 6.34
CA TYR A 88 -0.23 14.84 5.73
C TYR A 88 -1.11 15.58 6.74
N GLU A 89 -1.74 14.88 7.69
CA GLU A 89 -2.55 15.49 8.73
C GLU A 89 -1.70 16.43 9.62
N LYS A 90 -0.45 16.05 9.92
CA LYS A 90 0.50 16.93 10.62
C LYS A 90 0.86 18.14 9.78
N ASP A 91 1.08 17.96 8.48
CA ASP A 91 1.37 19.06 7.55
C ASP A 91 0.15 19.99 7.41
N PHE A 92 -1.09 19.47 7.34
CA PHE A 92 -2.30 20.29 7.34
C PHE A 92 -2.41 21.17 8.58
N LYS A 93 -2.15 20.59 9.77
CA LYS A 93 -2.12 21.36 11.02
C LYS A 93 -1.01 22.39 11.04
N ARG A 94 0.19 22.00 10.60
CA ARG A 94 1.36 22.90 10.55
C ARG A 94 1.13 24.09 9.63
N PHE A 95 0.46 23.87 8.50
CA PHE A 95 0.18 24.90 7.50
C PHE A 95 -1.22 25.50 7.62
N ASN A 96 -1.96 25.17 8.68
CA ASN A 96 -3.33 25.66 8.92
C ASN A 96 -4.28 25.45 7.72
N LEU A 97 -4.13 24.34 7.01
CA LEU A 97 -5.04 23.92 5.93
C LEU A 97 -6.27 23.22 6.54
N SER A 98 -7.46 23.77 6.27
CA SER A 98 -8.74 23.27 6.81
C SER A 98 -9.33 22.11 6.02
N TRP A 99 -8.52 21.23 5.46
CA TRP A 99 -9.00 20.06 4.70
C TRP A 99 -9.28 18.87 5.61
N GLY A 100 -10.36 18.18 5.30
CA GLY A 100 -10.76 17.01 6.06
C GLY A 100 -9.96 15.77 5.69
N SER A 101 -9.71 14.93 6.69
CA SER A 101 -9.10 13.62 6.55
C SER A 101 -9.93 12.58 7.28
N VAL A 102 -10.10 11.39 6.69
CA VAL A 102 -10.77 10.26 7.35
C VAL A 102 -10.08 8.94 7.04
N LYS A 103 -10.00 8.09 8.06
CA LYS A 103 -9.45 6.73 8.04
C LYS A 103 -10.55 5.69 8.21
N GLY A 104 -10.22 4.42 8.08
CA GLY A 104 -11.14 3.33 8.41
C GLY A 104 -11.58 3.37 9.88
N LEU A 105 -12.74 2.82 10.15
CA LEU A 105 -13.43 2.85 11.45
C LEU A 105 -12.56 2.42 12.63
N ASP A 106 -11.71 1.41 12.45
CA ASP A 106 -10.85 0.86 13.51
C ASP A 106 -9.74 1.81 13.99
N ASN A 107 -9.59 2.95 13.30
CA ASN A 107 -8.65 4.01 13.71
C ASN A 107 -9.28 5.03 14.67
N TYR A 108 -10.54 4.85 15.03
CA TYR A 108 -11.27 5.74 15.92
C TYR A 108 -11.89 4.95 17.07
N ILE A 109 -11.95 5.57 18.23
CA ILE A 109 -12.61 5.00 19.42
C ILE A 109 -14.02 5.58 19.50
N CYS A 110 -15.01 4.73 19.71
CA CYS A 110 -16.38 5.12 19.98
C CYS A 110 -16.46 5.83 21.33
N VAL A 111 -17.05 7.01 21.38
CA VAL A 111 -17.16 7.79 22.63
C VAL A 111 -18.21 7.24 23.58
N ASP A 112 -19.14 6.41 23.11
CA ASP A 112 -20.21 5.86 23.90
C ASP A 112 -19.80 4.58 24.64
N ASN A 113 -19.17 3.61 23.97
CA ASN A 113 -18.77 2.34 24.58
C ASN A 113 -17.26 2.14 24.73
N LEU A 114 -16.44 3.13 24.33
CA LEU A 114 -14.97 3.15 24.43
C LEU A 114 -14.26 2.01 23.68
N ASP A 115 -14.94 1.36 22.74
CA ASP A 115 -14.38 0.34 21.87
C ASP A 115 -14.01 0.93 20.50
N LYS A 116 -13.39 0.15 19.62
CA LYS A 116 -13.17 0.56 18.24
C LYS A 116 -14.49 0.97 17.58
N ASN A 117 -14.48 2.00 16.75
CA ASN A 117 -15.70 2.52 16.16
C ASN A 117 -16.41 1.52 15.23
N SER A 118 -15.72 0.51 14.70
CA SER A 118 -16.34 -0.63 14.02
C SER A 118 -17.26 -1.47 14.94
N LEU A 119 -16.97 -1.45 16.24
CA LEU A 119 -17.76 -2.07 17.31
C LEU A 119 -18.51 -1.02 18.16
N GLY A 120 -18.72 0.18 17.62
CA GLY A 120 -19.42 1.26 18.28
C GLY A 120 -20.91 0.94 18.50
N THR A 121 -21.53 1.50 19.55
CA THR A 121 -22.91 1.24 19.97
C THR A 121 -23.93 1.37 18.85
N CYS A 122 -23.83 2.41 18.00
CA CYS A 122 -24.76 2.61 16.89
C CYS A 122 -24.72 1.44 15.88
N ARG A 123 -23.56 0.82 15.70
CA ARG A 123 -23.40 -0.34 14.78
C ARG A 123 -23.89 -1.63 15.42
N ILE A 124 -23.50 -1.87 16.67
CA ILE A 124 -23.93 -3.05 17.42
C ILE A 124 -25.46 -3.07 17.54
N LYS A 125 -26.07 -1.93 17.84
CA LYS A 125 -27.52 -1.79 17.99
C LYS A 125 -28.26 -1.57 16.66
N ASN A 126 -27.54 -1.47 15.54
CA ASN A 126 -28.07 -1.13 14.23
C ASN A 126 -28.96 0.14 14.25
N ILE A 127 -28.53 1.15 15.01
CA ILE A 127 -29.19 2.44 15.10
C ILE A 127 -28.59 3.38 14.06
N ASN A 128 -29.43 4.19 13.42
CA ASN A 128 -28.92 5.25 12.55
C ASN A 128 -28.01 6.18 13.37
N PRO A 129 -26.73 6.33 13.01
CA PRO A 129 -25.78 7.15 13.77
C PRO A 129 -26.26 8.57 14.05
N TYR A 130 -27.00 9.17 13.12
CA TYR A 130 -27.57 10.52 13.26
C TYR A 130 -28.63 10.65 14.37
N GLN A 131 -29.13 9.53 14.88
CA GLN A 131 -30.10 9.46 15.99
C GLN A 131 -29.43 9.23 17.35
N MET A 132 -28.12 9.08 17.38
CA MET A 132 -27.35 8.89 18.61
C MET A 132 -26.98 10.23 19.23
N ASP A 133 -27.16 10.40 20.52
CA ASP A 133 -26.76 11.62 21.24
C ASP A 133 -25.26 11.91 21.10
N CYS A 134 -24.47 10.84 21.04
CA CYS A 134 -23.01 10.94 20.87
C CYS A 134 -22.56 11.25 19.41
N TYR A 135 -23.46 11.43 18.46
CA TYR A 135 -23.10 11.67 17.06
C TYR A 135 -22.21 12.90 16.88
N ALA A 136 -22.57 14.00 17.54
CA ALA A 136 -21.83 15.26 17.45
C ALA A 136 -20.38 15.16 17.98
N ASP A 137 -20.14 14.26 18.93
CA ASP A 137 -18.83 14.03 19.55
C ASP A 137 -18.08 12.84 18.94
N CYS A 138 -18.70 12.12 17.99
CA CYS A 138 -18.11 10.92 17.41
C CYS A 138 -16.90 11.25 16.52
N PRO A 139 -15.68 10.83 16.89
CA PRO A 139 -14.47 11.19 16.12
C PRO A 139 -14.50 10.71 14.68
N TYR A 140 -15.09 9.53 14.42
CA TYR A 140 -15.20 8.99 13.06
C TYR A 140 -16.17 9.80 12.20
N TYR A 141 -17.39 10.05 12.69
CA TYR A 141 -18.41 10.76 11.92
C TYR A 141 -18.01 12.22 11.68
N ASN A 142 -17.41 12.87 12.65
CA ASN A 142 -16.86 14.22 12.50
C ASN A 142 -15.76 14.28 11.42
N ALA A 143 -14.81 13.35 11.49
CA ALA A 143 -13.74 13.25 10.47
C ALA A 143 -14.31 12.97 9.08
N ARG A 144 -15.27 12.04 8.97
CA ARG A 144 -15.92 11.66 7.72
C ARG A 144 -16.70 12.82 7.11
N ASP A 145 -17.51 13.50 7.88
CA ASP A 145 -18.38 14.58 7.40
C ASP A 145 -17.55 15.80 7.02
N HIS A 146 -16.51 16.10 7.80
CA HIS A 146 -15.54 17.14 7.43
C HIS A 146 -14.81 16.78 6.12
N ALA A 147 -14.32 15.54 5.98
CA ALA A 147 -13.66 15.11 4.74
C ALA A 147 -14.63 15.13 3.54
N SER A 148 -15.89 14.75 3.71
CA SER A 148 -16.86 14.73 2.60
C SER A 148 -17.22 16.12 2.11
N SER A 149 -17.27 17.12 3.00
CA SER A 149 -17.62 18.52 2.68
C SER A 149 -16.44 19.36 2.20
N SER A 150 -15.20 18.97 2.50
CA SER A 150 -13.98 19.71 2.11
C SER A 150 -13.79 19.80 0.60
N SER A 151 -13.25 20.91 0.12
CA SER A 151 -12.87 21.09 -1.29
C SER A 151 -11.77 20.15 -1.74
N ALA A 152 -10.79 19.87 -0.85
CA ALA A 152 -9.86 18.76 -1.01
C ALA A 152 -9.94 17.85 0.22
N SER A 153 -9.88 16.54 0.03
CA SER A 153 -10.01 15.56 1.11
C SER A 153 -8.86 14.56 1.06
N LEU A 154 -8.29 14.30 2.22
CA LEU A 154 -7.22 13.32 2.38
C LEU A 154 -7.81 11.97 2.80
N LEU A 155 -7.58 10.95 1.98
CA LEU A 155 -8.00 9.57 2.21
C LEU A 155 -6.81 8.63 1.95
N ASN A 156 -6.82 7.44 2.53
CA ASN A 156 -5.94 6.40 2.00
C ASN A 156 -6.61 5.66 0.84
N TYR A 157 -5.80 5.03 -0.02
CA TYR A 157 -6.30 4.32 -1.20
C TYR A 157 -7.38 3.30 -0.88
N ALA A 158 -7.19 2.49 0.19
CA ALA A 158 -8.14 1.44 0.53
C ALA A 158 -9.53 2.03 0.91
N TYR A 159 -9.55 3.08 1.74
CA TYR A 159 -10.78 3.77 2.11
C TYR A 159 -11.49 4.37 0.90
N TRP A 160 -10.72 5.05 0.03
CA TRP A 160 -11.24 5.65 -1.20
C TRP A 160 -11.83 4.58 -2.15
N LEU A 161 -11.09 3.48 -2.39
CA LEU A 161 -11.52 2.38 -3.25
C LEU A 161 -12.81 1.73 -2.75
N VAL A 162 -12.92 1.47 -1.45
CA VAL A 162 -14.15 0.90 -0.85
C VAL A 162 -15.34 1.84 -1.05
N HIS A 163 -15.16 3.14 -0.82
CA HIS A 163 -16.24 4.11 -1.01
C HIS A 163 -16.67 4.23 -2.46
N MET A 164 -15.72 4.34 -3.40
CA MET A 164 -16.03 4.50 -4.83
C MET A 164 -16.68 3.25 -5.43
N ASN A 165 -16.21 2.05 -5.05
CA ASN A 165 -16.60 0.82 -5.72
C ASN A 165 -17.65 -0.01 -4.99
N TYR A 166 -17.79 0.16 -3.66
CA TYR A 166 -18.73 -0.62 -2.87
C TYR A 166 -19.82 0.27 -2.25
N VAL A 167 -19.43 1.26 -1.44
CA VAL A 167 -20.41 2.09 -0.72
C VAL A 167 -21.32 2.86 -1.68
N ASN A 168 -20.75 3.41 -2.75
CA ASN A 168 -21.53 4.16 -3.75
C ASN A 168 -22.43 3.27 -4.59
N MET A 169 -22.10 1.99 -4.78
CA MET A 169 -22.97 1.08 -5.54
C MET A 169 -24.23 0.69 -4.78
N ILE A 170 -24.17 0.62 -3.45
CA ILE A 170 -25.30 0.22 -2.60
C ILE A 170 -26.13 1.43 -2.11
N ARG A 171 -25.68 2.66 -2.33
CA ARG A 171 -26.36 3.89 -1.89
C ARG A 171 -26.89 4.68 -3.06
N PRO A 172 -28.11 5.23 -2.96
CA PRO A 172 -28.60 6.22 -3.91
C PRO A 172 -27.62 7.40 -4.03
N GLU A 173 -27.53 7.98 -5.21
CA GLU A 173 -26.53 9.03 -5.51
C GLU A 173 -26.59 10.22 -4.54
N GLU A 174 -27.78 10.63 -4.13
CA GLU A 174 -28.00 11.71 -3.18
C GLU A 174 -27.47 11.42 -1.77
N LYS A 175 -27.29 10.14 -1.43
CA LYS A 175 -26.75 9.68 -0.12
C LYS A 175 -25.27 9.30 -0.16
N GLN A 176 -24.62 9.43 -1.32
CA GLN A 176 -23.19 9.19 -1.47
C GLN A 176 -22.40 10.36 -0.92
N LEU A 177 -21.55 10.11 0.08
CA LEU A 177 -20.74 11.14 0.72
C LEU A 177 -19.48 11.47 -0.09
N PHE A 178 -18.83 10.44 -0.62
CA PHE A 178 -17.64 10.58 -1.45
C PHE A 178 -18.02 10.26 -2.90
N LYS A 179 -18.08 11.29 -3.73
CA LYS A 179 -18.40 11.19 -5.17
C LYS A 179 -17.13 11.37 -6.00
N PRO A 180 -17.11 11.00 -7.29
CA PRO A 180 -16.05 11.41 -8.20
C PRO A 180 -15.82 12.92 -8.13
N ARG A 181 -14.57 13.36 -8.16
CA ARG A 181 -14.17 14.76 -8.08
C ARG A 181 -13.32 15.15 -9.29
N ASP A 182 -13.10 16.44 -9.47
CA ASP A 182 -12.39 17.00 -10.63
C ASP A 182 -10.95 16.50 -10.75
N PHE A 183 -10.25 16.29 -9.60
CA PHE A 183 -8.87 15.82 -9.60
C PHE A 183 -8.58 14.83 -8.47
N THR A 184 -7.56 14.00 -8.67
CA THR A 184 -7.04 13.06 -7.68
C THR A 184 -5.52 13.09 -7.69
N ILE A 185 -4.89 13.42 -6.56
CA ILE A 185 -3.44 13.40 -6.38
C ILE A 185 -3.07 12.18 -5.55
N CYS A 186 -2.26 11.30 -6.15
CA CYS A 186 -1.93 9.97 -5.65
C CYS A 186 -0.47 9.94 -5.19
N ASP A 187 -0.23 10.03 -3.88
CA ASP A 187 1.13 9.88 -3.36
C ASP A 187 1.54 8.41 -3.25
N GLU A 188 2.82 8.14 -3.47
CA GLU A 188 3.37 6.80 -3.69
C GLU A 188 2.59 6.02 -4.78
N GLY A 189 2.29 6.72 -5.89
CA GLY A 189 1.44 6.23 -6.99
C GLY A 189 1.89 4.92 -7.62
N HIS A 190 3.19 4.55 -7.50
CA HIS A 190 3.72 3.26 -7.94
C HIS A 190 3.11 2.05 -7.20
N LYS A 191 2.45 2.27 -6.04
CA LYS A 191 1.83 1.22 -5.22
C LYS A 191 0.37 0.93 -5.58
N ILE A 192 -0.29 1.82 -6.31
CA ILE A 192 -1.74 1.73 -6.49
C ILE A 192 -2.18 0.42 -7.14
N LEU A 193 -1.39 -0.08 -8.08
CA LEU A 193 -1.66 -1.33 -8.76
C LEU A 193 -1.74 -2.52 -7.78
N ASP A 194 -0.75 -2.61 -6.88
CA ASP A 194 -0.71 -3.65 -5.85
C ASP A 194 -1.86 -3.48 -4.86
N ILE A 195 -2.20 -2.23 -4.51
CA ILE A 195 -3.30 -1.93 -3.60
C ILE A 195 -4.64 -2.34 -4.21
N VAL A 196 -4.89 -2.02 -5.48
CA VAL A 196 -6.10 -2.45 -6.19
C VAL A 196 -6.17 -3.97 -6.26
N GLN A 197 -5.07 -4.63 -6.66
CA GLN A 197 -4.99 -6.09 -6.70
C GLN A 197 -5.32 -6.71 -5.34
N ASN A 198 -4.70 -6.23 -4.27
CA ASN A 198 -4.89 -6.77 -2.92
C ASN A 198 -6.31 -6.52 -2.36
N ASN A 199 -6.93 -5.40 -2.69
CA ASN A 199 -8.28 -5.09 -2.21
C ASN A 199 -9.37 -5.94 -2.88
N TYR A 200 -9.17 -6.34 -4.14
CA TYR A 200 -10.21 -7.04 -4.91
C TYR A 200 -9.90 -8.50 -5.21
N SER A 201 -8.75 -9.02 -4.77
CA SER A 201 -8.43 -10.45 -4.86
C SER A 201 -9.18 -11.24 -3.78
N PRO A 202 -10.02 -12.22 -4.16
CA PRO A 202 -10.61 -13.15 -3.19
C PRO A 202 -9.54 -13.90 -2.42
N ARG A 203 -9.78 -14.04 -1.10
CA ARG A 203 -8.86 -14.74 -0.19
C ARG A 203 -9.63 -15.76 0.62
N PHE A 204 -9.11 -16.98 0.68
CA PHE A 204 -9.64 -18.08 1.45
C PHE A 204 -8.55 -18.62 2.37
N ASP A 205 -8.86 -18.74 3.65
CA ASP A 205 -8.00 -19.31 4.68
C ASP A 205 -8.80 -20.27 5.57
N GLU A 206 -8.14 -20.96 6.47
CA GLU A 206 -8.81 -21.87 7.40
C GLU A 206 -9.86 -21.11 8.25
N LYS A 207 -9.56 -19.87 8.63
CA LYS A 207 -10.48 -18.99 9.37
C LYS A 207 -11.74 -18.64 8.57
N THR A 208 -11.70 -18.75 7.24
CA THR A 208 -12.88 -18.57 6.39
C THR A 208 -13.93 -19.63 6.70
N ILE A 209 -13.50 -20.91 6.79
CA ILE A 209 -14.39 -22.04 7.12
C ILE A 209 -14.85 -21.94 8.59
N GLU A 210 -13.95 -21.59 9.51
CA GLU A 210 -14.30 -21.39 10.92
C GLU A 210 -15.37 -20.31 11.13
N LYS A 211 -15.24 -19.16 10.44
CA LYS A 211 -16.23 -18.08 10.49
C LYS A 211 -17.58 -18.51 9.93
N LEU A 212 -17.57 -19.21 8.78
CA LEU A 212 -18.78 -19.79 8.20
C LEU A 212 -19.45 -20.77 9.17
N GLN A 213 -18.68 -21.63 9.85
CA GLN A 213 -19.21 -22.57 10.84
C GLN A 213 -19.83 -21.82 12.02
N LYS A 214 -19.11 -20.86 12.62
CA LYS A 214 -19.58 -20.08 13.77
C LYS A 214 -20.91 -19.39 13.50
N ILE A 215 -21.05 -18.72 12.36
CA ILE A 215 -22.30 -18.01 12.04
C ILE A 215 -23.43 -19.00 11.72
N THR A 216 -23.11 -20.14 11.10
CA THR A 216 -24.07 -21.21 10.83
C THR A 216 -24.58 -21.80 12.13
N ASP A 217 -23.70 -22.14 13.08
CA ASP A 217 -24.05 -22.69 14.38
C ASP A 217 -24.88 -21.69 15.20
N PHE A 218 -24.52 -20.42 15.20
CA PHE A 218 -25.27 -19.38 15.88
C PHE A 218 -26.72 -19.32 15.39
N PHE A 219 -26.95 -19.29 14.06
CA PHE A 219 -28.29 -19.21 13.51
C PHE A 219 -29.05 -20.55 13.44
N SER A 220 -28.40 -21.68 13.61
CA SER A 220 -29.04 -23.00 13.60
C SER A 220 -30.08 -23.16 14.72
N VAL A 221 -29.85 -22.48 15.85
CA VAL A 221 -30.77 -22.48 17.00
C VAL A 221 -32.17 -21.94 16.64
N TYR A 222 -32.25 -21.08 15.62
CA TYR A 222 -33.51 -20.43 15.22
C TYR A 222 -34.35 -21.22 14.19
N LYS A 223 -33.95 -22.47 13.87
CA LYS A 223 -34.70 -23.42 13.02
C LYS A 223 -35.23 -22.84 11.68
N VAL A 224 -34.53 -21.92 11.05
CA VAL A 224 -34.86 -21.44 9.72
C VAL A 224 -34.09 -22.25 8.69
N SER A 225 -34.82 -22.89 7.78
CA SER A 225 -34.37 -23.88 6.81
C SER A 225 -33.33 -23.35 5.81
N ASN A 226 -32.49 -24.21 5.34
CA ASN A 226 -31.60 -24.19 4.16
C ASN A 226 -30.21 -23.56 4.28
N HIS A 227 -29.94 -22.61 5.20
CA HIS A 227 -28.60 -22.02 5.30
C HIS A 227 -27.48 -23.05 5.61
N TYR A 228 -27.83 -24.20 6.17
CA TYR A 228 -26.88 -25.30 6.42
C TYR A 228 -26.44 -26.02 5.15
N ASN A 229 -27.33 -26.19 4.18
CA ASN A 229 -26.99 -26.80 2.90
C ASN A 229 -26.01 -25.93 2.10
N GLU A 230 -26.27 -24.61 2.01
CA GLU A 230 -25.37 -23.66 1.38
C GLU A 230 -24.02 -23.61 2.09
N PHE A 231 -23.99 -23.66 3.43
CA PHE A 231 -22.74 -23.77 4.18
C PHE A 231 -21.93 -25.00 3.79
N VAL A 232 -22.56 -26.18 3.72
CA VAL A 232 -21.88 -27.44 3.31
C VAL A 232 -21.32 -27.32 1.91
N GLU A 233 -22.09 -26.77 0.96
CA GLU A 233 -21.66 -26.55 -0.42
C GLU A 233 -20.49 -25.57 -0.51
N ILE A 234 -20.54 -24.43 0.21
CA ILE A 234 -19.47 -23.44 0.24
C ILE A 234 -18.20 -24.07 0.84
N LYS A 235 -18.33 -24.78 1.97
CA LYS A 235 -17.21 -25.48 2.62
C LYS A 235 -16.54 -26.46 1.68
N SER A 236 -17.34 -27.33 1.03
CA SER A 236 -16.85 -28.31 0.07
C SER A 236 -16.15 -27.63 -1.12
N ALA A 237 -16.73 -26.57 -1.66
CA ALA A 237 -16.14 -25.83 -2.77
C ALA A 237 -14.81 -25.15 -2.36
N ILE A 238 -14.72 -24.54 -1.18
CA ILE A 238 -13.45 -23.98 -0.66
C ILE A 238 -12.38 -25.07 -0.52
N GLN A 239 -12.73 -26.25 0.00
CA GLN A 239 -11.80 -27.37 0.10
C GLN A 239 -11.30 -27.84 -1.28
N GLN A 240 -12.18 -27.85 -2.29
CA GLN A 240 -11.79 -28.18 -3.67
C GLN A 240 -10.82 -27.17 -4.27
N LEU A 241 -10.92 -25.86 -3.92
CA LEU A 241 -9.95 -24.86 -4.39
C LEU A 241 -8.50 -25.20 -4.02
N TRP A 242 -8.27 -25.90 -2.90
CA TRP A 242 -6.91 -26.25 -2.46
C TRP A 242 -6.24 -27.28 -3.37
N ILE A 243 -6.99 -28.21 -3.91
CA ILE A 243 -6.47 -29.33 -4.69
C ILE A 243 -6.57 -29.13 -6.21
N GLU A 244 -7.51 -28.30 -6.67
CA GLU A 244 -7.71 -28.05 -8.11
C GLU A 244 -6.60 -27.14 -8.67
N GLU A 245 -6.08 -27.47 -9.85
CA GLU A 245 -5.06 -26.68 -10.55
C GLU A 245 -5.49 -26.24 -11.96
N ASN A 246 -6.56 -26.83 -12.50
CA ASN A 246 -7.09 -26.43 -13.80
C ASN A 246 -7.85 -25.11 -13.71
N GLN A 247 -7.47 -24.12 -14.51
CA GLN A 247 -8.02 -22.76 -14.45
C GLN A 247 -9.51 -22.68 -14.75
N ASP A 248 -10.01 -23.47 -15.69
CA ASP A 248 -11.44 -23.48 -16.03
C ASP A 248 -12.27 -24.08 -14.88
N ARG A 249 -11.80 -25.18 -14.30
CA ARG A 249 -12.44 -25.79 -13.11
C ARG A 249 -12.36 -24.91 -11.89
N LEU A 250 -11.23 -24.21 -11.66
CA LEU A 250 -11.11 -23.22 -10.60
C LEU A 250 -12.14 -22.10 -10.76
N HIS A 251 -12.35 -21.65 -12.00
CA HIS A 251 -13.37 -20.67 -12.31
C HIS A 251 -14.80 -21.16 -11.99
N GLU A 252 -15.14 -22.39 -12.41
CA GLU A 252 -16.41 -23.04 -12.10
C GLU A 252 -16.64 -23.18 -10.58
N ILE A 253 -15.59 -23.53 -9.82
CA ILE A 253 -15.68 -23.63 -8.36
C ILE A 253 -15.93 -22.24 -7.74
N LEU A 254 -15.24 -21.19 -8.20
CA LEU A 254 -15.46 -19.82 -7.74
C LEU A 254 -16.87 -19.32 -8.07
N GLN A 255 -17.41 -19.62 -9.25
CA GLN A 255 -18.80 -19.33 -9.60
C GLN A 255 -19.77 -20.01 -8.62
N ARG A 256 -19.55 -21.29 -8.32
CA ARG A 256 -20.37 -22.04 -7.35
C ARG A 256 -20.30 -21.43 -5.96
N ILE A 257 -19.11 -20.99 -5.50
CA ILE A 257 -18.96 -20.27 -4.23
C ILE A 257 -19.73 -18.95 -4.25
N SER A 258 -19.62 -18.15 -5.32
CA SER A 258 -20.36 -16.89 -5.47
C SER A 258 -21.87 -17.10 -5.34
N ILE A 259 -22.43 -18.05 -6.10
CA ILE A 259 -23.87 -18.35 -6.09
C ILE A 259 -24.33 -18.77 -4.69
N ASN A 260 -23.62 -19.71 -4.07
CA ASN A 260 -23.99 -20.22 -2.76
C ASN A 260 -23.82 -19.17 -1.65
N LEU A 261 -22.79 -18.32 -1.70
CA LEU A 261 -22.63 -17.19 -0.77
C LEU A 261 -23.79 -16.20 -0.88
N LYS A 262 -24.25 -15.88 -2.09
CA LYS A 262 -25.42 -14.99 -2.29
C LYS A 262 -26.68 -15.57 -1.64
N VAL A 263 -26.95 -16.86 -1.84
CA VAL A 263 -28.11 -17.54 -1.25
C VAL A 263 -27.98 -17.59 0.27
N TYR A 264 -26.79 -17.98 0.76
CA TYR A 264 -26.47 -18.06 2.17
C TYR A 264 -26.67 -16.71 2.89
N LEU A 265 -26.13 -15.63 2.34
CA LEU A 265 -26.25 -14.28 2.92
C LEU A 265 -27.68 -13.75 2.92
N ARG A 266 -28.50 -14.08 1.92
CA ARG A 266 -29.94 -13.76 1.94
C ARG A 266 -30.63 -14.43 3.13
N SER A 267 -30.35 -15.71 3.35
CA SER A 267 -30.90 -16.46 4.51
C SER A 267 -30.43 -15.86 5.83
N ILE A 268 -29.13 -15.54 5.95
CA ILE A 268 -28.58 -14.88 7.15
C ILE A 268 -29.20 -13.50 7.40
N THR A 269 -29.45 -12.72 6.36
CA THR A 269 -30.09 -11.40 6.49
C THR A 269 -31.53 -11.51 7.03
N LEU A 270 -32.30 -12.48 6.56
CA LEU A 270 -33.64 -12.74 7.09
C LEU A 270 -33.59 -13.16 8.57
N LEU A 271 -32.64 -14.01 8.94
CA LEU A 271 -32.42 -14.44 10.32
C LEU A 271 -31.96 -13.28 11.21
N LYS A 272 -31.07 -12.43 10.73
CA LYS A 272 -30.65 -11.20 11.47
C LYS A 272 -31.85 -10.35 11.86
N ASN A 273 -32.74 -10.07 10.90
CA ASN A 273 -33.92 -9.24 11.15
C ASN A 273 -34.87 -9.87 12.19
N ARG A 274 -34.99 -11.20 12.20
CA ARG A 274 -35.80 -11.93 13.16
C ARG A 274 -35.15 -11.95 14.54
N VAL A 275 -33.89 -12.33 14.63
CA VAL A 275 -33.12 -12.44 15.88
C VAL A 275 -32.95 -11.10 16.59
N GLN A 276 -32.81 -10.01 15.80
CA GLN A 276 -32.70 -8.66 16.36
C GLN A 276 -33.92 -8.24 17.19
N GLN A 277 -35.08 -8.85 16.99
CA GLN A 277 -36.28 -8.61 17.79
C GLN A 277 -36.19 -9.30 19.16
N ASP A 278 -35.41 -10.36 19.27
CA ASP A 278 -35.30 -11.19 20.49
C ASP A 278 -34.21 -10.69 21.45
N TYR A 279 -33.30 -9.82 20.98
CA TYR A 279 -32.18 -9.32 21.79
C TYR A 279 -32.41 -7.90 22.32
N PRO A 280 -31.99 -7.64 23.59
CA PRO A 280 -32.05 -6.29 24.14
C PRO A 280 -31.24 -5.31 23.26
N LYS A 281 -31.85 -4.19 22.90
CA LYS A 281 -31.16 -3.14 22.10
C LYS A 281 -30.00 -2.52 22.87
N ASP A 282 -30.00 -2.58 24.18
CA ASP A 282 -29.06 -1.86 25.02
C ASP A 282 -27.76 -2.60 25.32
N ASN A 283 -27.75 -3.93 25.31
CA ASN A 283 -26.56 -4.73 25.53
C ASN A 283 -26.64 -6.10 24.82
N PRO A 284 -26.42 -6.17 23.52
CA PRO A 284 -26.49 -7.43 22.79
C PRO A 284 -25.36 -8.38 23.23
N PRO A 285 -25.62 -9.70 23.32
CA PRO A 285 -24.63 -10.71 23.67
C PRO A 285 -23.40 -10.67 22.76
N LYS A 286 -22.24 -11.10 23.27
CA LYS A 286 -20.99 -11.15 22.53
C LYS A 286 -21.12 -11.98 21.25
N GLU A 287 -21.81 -13.09 21.32
CA GLU A 287 -22.05 -14.02 20.21
C GLU A 287 -22.84 -13.35 19.07
N TRP A 288 -23.82 -12.52 19.40
CA TRP A 288 -24.57 -11.72 18.42
C TRP A 288 -23.66 -10.68 17.72
N ARG A 289 -22.81 -10.00 18.47
CA ARG A 289 -21.85 -9.04 17.91
C ARG A 289 -20.87 -9.72 16.96
N GLU A 290 -20.38 -10.89 17.34
CA GLU A 290 -19.50 -11.71 16.48
C GLU A 290 -20.22 -12.16 15.21
N ALA A 291 -21.47 -12.61 15.31
CA ALA A 291 -22.28 -12.99 14.15
C ALA A 291 -22.52 -11.82 13.18
N LEU A 292 -22.79 -10.62 13.70
CA LEU A 292 -22.92 -9.41 12.87
C LEU A 292 -21.63 -9.10 12.12
N TRP A 293 -20.49 -9.10 12.81
CA TRP A 293 -19.19 -8.85 12.20
C TRP A 293 -18.84 -9.92 11.14
N ILE A 294 -19.07 -11.19 11.40
CA ILE A 294 -18.86 -12.27 10.42
C ILE A 294 -19.78 -12.08 9.20
N SER A 295 -21.02 -11.68 9.40
CA SER A 295 -21.96 -11.42 8.31
C SER A 295 -21.50 -10.28 7.39
N GLU A 296 -20.95 -9.20 7.94
CA GLU A 296 -20.38 -8.10 7.16
C GLU A 296 -19.12 -8.55 6.38
N TRP A 297 -18.24 -9.31 7.04
CA TRP A 297 -17.05 -9.87 6.41
C TRP A 297 -17.40 -10.85 5.27
N LEU A 298 -18.42 -11.71 5.45
CA LEU A 298 -18.91 -12.60 4.39
C LEU A 298 -19.50 -11.84 3.20
N THR A 299 -20.16 -10.72 3.48
CA THR A 299 -20.68 -9.84 2.42
C THR A 299 -19.55 -9.24 1.57
N ASP A 300 -18.45 -8.82 2.20
CA ASP A 300 -17.25 -8.38 1.48
C ASP A 300 -16.61 -9.52 0.69
N LEU A 301 -16.53 -10.71 1.28
CA LEU A 301 -16.00 -11.90 0.57
C LEU A 301 -16.87 -12.25 -0.65
N GLU A 302 -18.19 -12.30 -0.49
CA GLU A 302 -19.13 -12.57 -1.59
C GLU A 302 -18.94 -11.57 -2.73
N TYR A 303 -18.92 -10.27 -2.41
CA TYR A 303 -18.68 -9.22 -3.39
C TYR A 303 -17.37 -9.44 -4.16
N LYS A 304 -16.27 -9.74 -3.45
CA LYS A 304 -14.96 -9.99 -4.08
C LYS A 304 -14.96 -11.22 -4.97
N VAL A 305 -15.60 -12.30 -4.54
CA VAL A 305 -15.68 -13.55 -5.33
C VAL A 305 -16.53 -13.33 -6.57
N ASP A 306 -17.70 -12.73 -6.42
CA ASP A 306 -18.62 -12.45 -7.53
C ASP A 306 -17.98 -11.52 -8.57
N ASP A 307 -17.38 -10.45 -8.07
CA ASP A 307 -16.73 -9.47 -8.93
C ASP A 307 -15.49 -10.06 -9.65
N TYR A 308 -14.74 -10.92 -8.97
CA TYR A 308 -13.61 -11.65 -9.56
C TYR A 308 -14.07 -12.63 -10.65
N VAL A 309 -15.13 -13.39 -10.41
CA VAL A 309 -15.77 -14.26 -11.41
C VAL A 309 -16.14 -13.47 -12.65
N ASN A 310 -16.83 -12.33 -12.48
CA ASN A 310 -17.21 -11.45 -13.57
C ASN A 310 -15.99 -10.89 -14.34
N ILE A 311 -14.88 -10.58 -13.66
CA ILE A 311 -13.64 -10.14 -14.31
C ILE A 311 -13.07 -11.25 -15.21
N ILE A 312 -13.03 -12.48 -14.71
CA ILE A 312 -12.50 -13.61 -15.46
C ILE A 312 -13.39 -13.94 -16.67
N GLU A 313 -14.71 -13.89 -16.52
CA GLU A 313 -15.67 -14.06 -17.62
C GLU A 313 -15.48 -13.00 -18.72
N ASN A 314 -15.27 -11.75 -18.33
CA ASN A 314 -15.07 -10.64 -19.27
C ASN A 314 -13.64 -10.57 -19.85
N THR A 315 -12.72 -11.38 -19.37
CA THR A 315 -11.32 -11.38 -19.84
C THR A 315 -10.88 -12.74 -20.37
N SER A 316 -10.53 -13.67 -19.53
CA SER A 316 -10.19 -15.07 -19.83
C SER A 316 -9.82 -15.81 -18.55
N THR A 317 -10.12 -17.10 -18.46
CA THR A 317 -9.62 -17.99 -17.40
C THR A 317 -8.10 -18.06 -17.32
N ARG A 318 -7.39 -17.78 -18.42
CA ARG A 318 -5.91 -17.65 -18.44
C ARG A 318 -5.38 -16.51 -17.56
N ASN A 319 -6.23 -15.54 -17.22
CA ASN A 319 -5.86 -14.45 -16.31
C ASN A 319 -6.05 -14.81 -14.83
N LEU A 320 -6.65 -15.97 -14.53
CA LEU A 320 -6.83 -16.47 -13.17
C LEU A 320 -5.53 -17.09 -12.67
N VAL A 321 -5.04 -16.61 -11.54
CA VAL A 321 -3.90 -17.18 -10.84
C VAL A 321 -4.29 -17.58 -9.43
N LYS A 322 -4.28 -18.87 -9.15
CA LYS A 322 -4.33 -19.42 -7.79
C LYS A 322 -2.96 -19.26 -7.15
N ASN A 323 -2.86 -18.43 -6.14
CA ASN A 323 -1.61 -18.04 -5.49
C ASN A 323 -1.63 -18.41 -3.99
N PRO A 324 -1.10 -19.58 -3.60
CA PRO A 324 -0.94 -19.94 -2.19
C PRO A 324 0.02 -18.96 -1.49
N GLN A 325 -0.38 -18.46 -0.33
CA GLN A 325 0.43 -17.61 0.54
C GLN A 325 0.63 -18.32 1.88
N GLY A 326 1.78 -18.96 2.05
CA GLY A 326 2.01 -19.88 3.15
C GLY A 326 1.25 -21.22 2.94
N GLU A 327 0.97 -21.91 4.03
CA GLU A 327 0.33 -23.23 4.02
C GLU A 327 -1.21 -23.15 4.14
N ASP A 328 -1.72 -22.03 4.63
CA ASP A 328 -3.11 -21.87 5.08
C ASP A 328 -3.94 -20.85 4.32
N THR A 329 -3.36 -20.14 3.35
CA THR A 329 -4.06 -19.07 2.64
C THR A 329 -3.97 -19.21 1.12
N LEU A 330 -5.12 -19.16 0.44
CA LEU A 330 -5.23 -19.04 -1.02
C LEU A 330 -5.69 -17.64 -1.40
N VAL A 331 -4.97 -17.02 -2.33
CA VAL A 331 -5.35 -15.74 -2.94
C VAL A 331 -5.57 -15.95 -4.44
N PHE A 332 -6.62 -15.37 -4.99
CA PHE A 332 -6.89 -15.40 -6.43
C PHE A 332 -6.56 -14.07 -7.07
N ASN A 333 -5.44 -14.02 -7.79
CA ASN A 333 -4.97 -12.83 -8.48
C ASN A 333 -5.36 -12.82 -9.96
N CYS A 334 -5.58 -11.62 -10.52
CA CYS A 334 -5.88 -11.43 -11.92
C CYS A 334 -4.67 -10.86 -12.67
N LEU A 335 -4.23 -11.52 -13.74
CA LEU A 335 -3.11 -11.05 -14.58
C LEU A 335 -3.49 -9.82 -15.44
N LYS A 336 -4.78 -9.57 -15.65
CA LYS A 336 -5.27 -8.43 -16.43
C LYS A 336 -5.40 -7.16 -15.56
N GLU A 337 -4.28 -6.68 -15.03
CA GLU A 337 -4.24 -5.50 -14.16
C GLU A 337 -4.83 -4.24 -14.81
N SER A 338 -4.65 -4.09 -16.12
CA SER A 338 -5.25 -2.99 -16.88
C SER A 338 -6.77 -2.94 -16.74
N TYR A 339 -7.43 -4.10 -16.71
CA TYR A 339 -8.86 -4.19 -16.49
C TYR A 339 -9.23 -3.79 -15.05
N LEU A 340 -8.47 -4.24 -14.06
CA LEU A 340 -8.67 -3.87 -12.66
C LEU A 340 -8.53 -2.36 -12.47
N MET A 341 -7.48 -1.75 -13.04
CA MET A 341 -7.27 -0.31 -12.94
C MET A 341 -8.39 0.49 -13.60
N HIS A 342 -8.86 0.07 -14.77
CA HIS A 342 -9.99 0.72 -15.42
C HIS A 342 -11.27 0.61 -14.58
N LYS A 343 -11.57 -0.61 -14.10
CA LYS A 343 -12.80 -0.91 -13.35
C LYS A 343 -12.85 -0.22 -12.00
N TYR A 344 -11.75 -0.23 -11.23
CA TYR A 344 -11.78 0.18 -9.83
C TYR A 344 -11.22 1.57 -9.57
N PHE A 345 -10.41 2.10 -10.49
CA PHE A 345 -9.75 3.37 -10.27
C PHE A 345 -10.04 4.41 -11.36
N HIS A 346 -9.69 4.13 -12.62
CA HIS A 346 -9.73 5.16 -13.67
C HIS A 346 -11.12 5.71 -13.94
N ARG A 347 -12.16 4.89 -13.87
CA ARG A 347 -13.54 5.34 -14.09
C ARG A 347 -14.04 6.38 -13.08
N TRP A 348 -13.38 6.48 -11.93
CA TRP A 348 -13.76 7.37 -10.84
C TRP A 348 -12.92 8.64 -10.78
N THR A 349 -11.92 8.76 -11.64
CA THR A 349 -10.96 9.87 -11.65
C THR A 349 -10.97 10.56 -12.99
N GLY A 350 -11.26 11.86 -13.02
CA GLY A 350 -11.12 12.68 -14.22
C GLY A 350 -9.64 12.97 -14.48
N PHE A 351 -9.10 14.00 -13.81
CA PHE A 351 -7.67 14.31 -13.83
C PHE A 351 -6.95 13.65 -12.67
N ARG A 352 -5.77 13.07 -12.93
CA ARG A 352 -5.00 12.34 -11.92
C ARG A 352 -3.52 12.69 -11.97
N VAL A 353 -2.92 12.81 -10.79
CA VAL A 353 -1.49 13.02 -10.61
C VAL A 353 -0.95 11.84 -9.82
N PHE A 354 -0.03 11.07 -10.40
CA PHE A 354 0.70 10.04 -9.68
C PHE A 354 2.07 10.59 -9.30
N MET A 355 2.36 10.59 -7.99
CA MET A 355 3.63 11.05 -7.45
C MET A 355 4.39 9.88 -6.83
N SER A 356 5.70 9.86 -7.04
CA SER A 356 6.61 8.92 -6.39
C SER A 356 8.01 9.50 -6.27
N ALA A 357 8.80 8.93 -5.36
CA ALA A 357 10.24 9.22 -5.31
C ALA A 357 10.99 8.74 -6.56
N THR A 358 10.45 7.73 -7.22
CA THR A 358 10.87 7.27 -8.55
C THR A 358 9.78 6.43 -9.19
N PHE A 359 9.66 6.54 -10.49
CA PHE A 359 8.90 5.61 -11.33
C PHE A 359 9.82 4.69 -12.14
N ALA A 360 11.14 4.82 -11.98
CA ALA A 360 12.15 4.13 -12.79
C ALA A 360 11.94 4.35 -14.30
N ASP A 361 11.22 3.44 -14.99
CA ASP A 361 10.77 3.67 -16.36
C ASP A 361 9.28 4.08 -16.37
N PRO A 362 8.96 5.35 -16.70
CA PRO A 362 7.57 5.80 -16.78
C PRO A 362 6.74 5.06 -17.84
N ALA A 363 7.36 4.55 -18.90
CA ALA A 363 6.65 3.81 -19.95
C ALA A 363 6.14 2.46 -19.43
N ASP A 364 6.95 1.73 -18.67
CA ASP A 364 6.55 0.48 -18.01
C ASP A 364 5.41 0.73 -17.00
N TYR A 365 5.47 1.85 -16.26
CA TYR A 365 4.41 2.25 -15.35
C TYR A 365 3.09 2.55 -16.09
N LEU A 366 3.14 3.38 -17.15
CA LEU A 366 1.96 3.71 -17.96
C LEU A 366 1.31 2.47 -18.56
N LEU A 367 2.12 1.55 -19.08
CA LEU A 367 1.63 0.29 -19.63
C LEU A 367 0.92 -0.55 -18.56
N SER A 368 1.52 -0.68 -17.38
CA SER A 368 0.94 -1.44 -16.26
C SER A 368 -0.37 -0.82 -15.77
N MET A 369 -0.46 0.51 -15.79
CA MET A 369 -1.65 1.27 -15.41
C MET A 369 -2.72 1.34 -16.51
N SER A 370 -2.44 0.82 -17.72
CA SER A 370 -3.33 0.96 -18.91
C SER A 370 -3.61 2.41 -19.30
N LEU A 371 -2.61 3.26 -19.18
CA LEU A 371 -2.70 4.67 -19.56
C LEU A 371 -2.08 4.88 -20.95
N LYS A 372 -2.78 5.62 -21.81
CA LYS A 372 -2.31 5.89 -23.18
C LYS A 372 -1.22 6.95 -23.26
N GLY A 373 -1.14 7.82 -22.26
CA GLY A 373 -0.15 8.88 -22.16
C GLY A 373 -0.30 9.67 -20.87
N ALA A 374 0.74 10.42 -20.53
CA ALA A 374 0.75 11.31 -19.39
C ALA A 374 1.73 12.47 -19.63
N LYS A 375 1.51 13.62 -18.98
CA LYS A 375 2.56 14.64 -18.83
C LYS A 375 3.54 14.14 -17.79
N TYR A 376 4.80 13.96 -18.19
CA TYR A 376 5.87 13.56 -17.27
C TYR A 376 6.59 14.80 -16.74
N ILE A 377 6.66 14.90 -15.41
CA ILE A 377 7.36 15.97 -14.71
C ILE A 377 8.41 15.33 -13.81
N LYS A 378 9.66 15.76 -13.96
CA LYS A 378 10.76 15.31 -13.12
C LYS A 378 11.28 16.48 -12.30
N VAL A 379 11.43 16.27 -11.00
CA VAL A 379 12.10 17.20 -10.08
C VAL A 379 13.49 16.65 -9.78
N ASP A 380 14.51 17.48 -9.93
CA ASP A 380 15.86 17.11 -9.55
C ASP A 380 16.01 17.04 -8.03
N SER A 381 16.88 16.16 -7.55
CA SER A 381 17.21 16.11 -6.13
C SER A 381 18.07 17.31 -5.73
N SER A 382 17.77 17.88 -4.56
CA SER A 382 18.63 18.89 -3.93
C SER A 382 19.77 18.27 -3.09
N PHE A 383 19.82 16.93 -2.95
CA PHE A 383 20.77 16.28 -2.07
C PHE A 383 22.18 16.21 -2.66
N ASP A 384 23.17 16.40 -1.81
CA ASP A 384 24.58 16.16 -2.14
C ASP A 384 24.89 14.66 -2.08
N PHE A 385 24.80 14.00 -3.21
CA PHE A 385 25.02 12.56 -3.33
C PHE A 385 26.48 12.13 -3.14
N THR A 386 27.44 13.04 -3.07
CA THR A 386 28.84 12.70 -2.75
C THR A 386 28.97 12.15 -1.34
N LYS A 387 28.05 12.53 -0.43
CA LYS A 387 27.96 12.05 0.95
C LYS A 387 27.33 10.68 1.09
N SER A 388 26.91 10.05 0.01
CA SER A 388 26.16 8.78 0.04
C SER A 388 26.64 7.77 -1.01
N PRO A 389 27.88 7.32 -0.93
CA PRO A 389 28.44 6.37 -1.88
C PRO A 389 27.75 5.00 -1.82
N ILE A 390 27.71 4.31 -2.97
CA ILE A 390 27.21 2.95 -3.10
C ILE A 390 28.42 2.05 -3.42
N TYR A 391 28.89 1.29 -2.43
CA TYR A 391 29.94 0.31 -2.64
C TYR A 391 29.35 -0.98 -3.20
N TYR A 392 29.66 -1.27 -4.45
CA TYR A 392 29.13 -2.43 -5.18
C TYR A 392 30.16 -3.52 -5.30
N TYR A 393 29.87 -4.68 -4.72
CA TYR A 393 30.66 -5.91 -4.79
C TYR A 393 30.09 -6.78 -5.91
N ASN A 394 30.81 -6.86 -7.04
CA ASN A 394 30.31 -7.52 -8.24
C ASN A 394 30.78 -8.98 -8.41
N GLN A 395 31.59 -9.49 -7.48
CA GLN A 395 32.28 -10.78 -7.62
C GLN A 395 31.35 -11.99 -7.48
N LYS A 396 30.34 -11.88 -6.62
CA LYS A 396 29.45 -12.99 -6.27
C LYS A 396 28.00 -12.65 -6.57
N LYS A 397 27.30 -13.53 -7.29
CA LYS A 397 25.85 -13.40 -7.56
C LYS A 397 25.05 -14.13 -6.49
N MET A 398 24.00 -13.48 -5.97
CA MET A 398 23.06 -14.06 -5.00
C MET A 398 21.78 -14.56 -5.68
N SER A 399 21.88 -14.97 -6.96
CA SER A 399 20.78 -15.62 -7.67
C SER A 399 20.50 -17.02 -7.10
N TYR A 400 19.31 -17.57 -7.40
CA TYR A 400 18.87 -18.88 -6.91
C TYR A 400 19.91 -20.00 -7.11
N ASN A 401 20.56 -20.04 -8.26
CA ASN A 401 21.55 -21.08 -8.60
C ASN A 401 22.93 -20.90 -7.95
N HIS A 402 23.23 -19.72 -7.40
CA HIS A 402 24.59 -19.40 -6.92
C HIS A 402 24.62 -19.02 -5.44
N ILE A 403 23.47 -18.73 -4.84
CA ILE A 403 23.41 -18.18 -3.49
C ILE A 403 24.04 -19.12 -2.46
N ASN A 404 23.74 -20.42 -2.52
CA ASN A 404 24.23 -21.38 -1.52
C ASN A 404 25.76 -21.47 -1.50
N ASP A 405 26.41 -21.45 -2.66
CA ASP A 405 27.86 -21.49 -2.80
C ASP A 405 28.53 -20.18 -2.34
N ASN A 406 27.78 -19.08 -2.41
CA ASN A 406 28.29 -17.74 -2.08
C ASN A 406 27.91 -17.27 -0.65
N LEU A 407 27.13 -18.02 0.11
CA LEU A 407 26.77 -17.68 1.50
C LEU A 407 27.99 -17.47 2.43
N PRO A 408 29.05 -18.32 2.42
CA PRO A 408 30.21 -18.10 3.27
C PRO A 408 30.86 -16.74 3.04
N TRP A 409 31.05 -16.37 1.78
CA TRP A 409 31.58 -15.05 1.40
C TRP A 409 30.65 -13.90 1.85
N LEU A 410 29.33 -14.07 1.70
CA LEU A 410 28.36 -13.08 2.14
C LEU A 410 28.43 -12.83 3.64
N TYR A 411 28.54 -13.90 4.44
CA TYR A 411 28.65 -13.79 5.90
C TYR A 411 29.95 -13.09 6.34
N GLU A 412 31.06 -13.41 5.68
CA GLU A 412 32.33 -12.76 5.90
C GLU A 412 32.25 -11.25 5.63
N LYS A 413 31.75 -10.86 4.46
CA LYS A 413 31.63 -9.45 4.05
C LYS A 413 30.66 -8.67 4.96
N ILE A 414 29.56 -9.27 5.38
CA ILE A 414 28.65 -8.63 6.34
C ILE A 414 29.34 -8.39 7.68
N ASN A 415 30.11 -9.37 8.21
CA ASN A 415 30.86 -9.20 9.46
C ASN A 415 31.92 -8.10 9.32
N GLU A 416 32.69 -8.06 8.23
CA GLU A 416 33.66 -6.99 7.95
C GLU A 416 33.01 -5.60 7.94
N ILE A 417 31.86 -5.46 7.27
CA ILE A 417 31.13 -4.18 7.21
C ILE A 417 30.62 -3.79 8.60
N LEU A 418 30.06 -4.73 9.36
CA LEU A 418 29.60 -4.47 10.72
C LEU A 418 30.73 -4.05 11.64
N ASP A 419 31.94 -4.62 11.48
CA ASP A 419 33.12 -4.24 12.26
C ASP A 419 33.65 -2.85 11.87
N LYS A 420 33.59 -2.49 10.58
CA LYS A 420 33.91 -1.15 10.08
C LYS A 420 32.97 -0.08 10.65
N HIS A 421 31.69 -0.40 10.78
CA HIS A 421 30.65 0.49 11.29
C HIS A 421 30.36 0.27 12.79
N LYS A 422 31.38 -0.04 13.58
CA LYS A 422 31.25 -0.19 15.02
C LYS A 422 30.78 1.12 15.65
N GLY A 423 29.69 1.09 16.44
CA GLY A 423 29.11 2.27 17.08
C GLY A 423 28.08 3.01 16.25
N GLU A 424 27.83 2.57 15.01
CA GLU A 424 26.83 3.15 14.13
C GLU A 424 25.63 2.21 13.93
N SER A 425 24.43 2.76 13.88
CA SER A 425 23.22 2.01 13.53
C SER A 425 23.07 1.85 12.02
N GLY A 426 22.47 0.74 11.62
CA GLY A 426 22.27 0.44 10.20
C GLY A 426 21.18 -0.58 9.93
N ILE A 427 21.01 -0.92 8.64
CA ILE A 427 20.03 -1.91 8.19
C ILE A 427 20.65 -2.91 7.23
N ILE A 428 20.12 -4.16 7.26
CA ILE A 428 20.49 -5.22 6.33
C ILE A 428 19.22 -5.71 5.61
N HIS A 429 19.15 -5.45 4.32
CA HIS A 429 18.10 -5.93 3.43
C HIS A 429 18.42 -7.36 2.98
N SER A 430 17.70 -8.34 3.51
CA SER A 430 18.02 -9.77 3.30
C SER A 430 17.17 -10.45 2.22
N ALA A 431 16.15 -9.81 1.70
CA ALA A 431 15.18 -10.33 0.73
C ALA A 431 14.28 -11.49 1.20
N SER A 432 14.61 -12.23 2.25
CA SER A 432 13.76 -13.26 2.85
C SER A 432 14.06 -13.47 4.35
N TYR A 433 13.08 -13.99 5.09
CA TYR A 433 13.27 -14.35 6.50
C TYR A 433 14.30 -15.47 6.67
N ASP A 434 14.32 -16.46 5.77
CA ASP A 434 15.31 -17.53 5.75
C ASP A 434 16.74 -16.98 5.63
N LEU A 435 16.96 -16.07 4.68
CA LEU A 435 18.28 -15.44 4.52
C LEU A 435 18.63 -14.55 5.73
N SER A 436 17.65 -13.84 6.32
CA SER A 436 17.87 -13.10 7.57
C SER A 436 18.41 -14.00 8.67
N MET A 437 17.77 -15.15 8.87
CA MET A 437 18.13 -16.11 9.91
C MET A 437 19.51 -16.73 9.64
N LYS A 438 19.79 -17.14 8.40
CA LYS A 438 21.10 -17.66 8.00
C LYS A 438 22.22 -16.65 8.23
N ILE A 439 22.01 -15.39 7.85
CA ILE A 439 22.98 -14.31 8.12
C ILE A 439 23.17 -14.17 9.65
N PHE A 440 22.08 -14.01 10.40
CA PHE A 440 22.13 -13.81 11.85
C PHE A 440 22.88 -14.93 12.58
N GLN A 441 22.65 -16.19 12.21
CA GLN A 441 23.32 -17.35 12.80
C GLN A 441 24.83 -17.39 12.53
N ASN A 442 25.28 -16.82 11.41
CA ASN A 442 26.67 -16.80 10.98
C ASN A 442 27.41 -15.48 11.30
N LEU A 443 26.78 -14.60 12.07
CA LEU A 443 27.47 -13.43 12.62
C LEU A 443 28.41 -13.83 13.74
N THR A 444 29.55 -13.12 13.86
CA THR A 444 30.43 -13.24 15.04
C THR A 444 29.64 -12.93 16.31
N PRO A 445 30.01 -13.51 17.47
CA PRO A 445 29.31 -13.26 18.73
C PRO A 445 29.21 -11.78 19.09
N LYS A 446 30.20 -10.97 18.72
CA LYS A 446 30.21 -9.51 18.88
C LYS A 446 29.14 -8.84 18.03
N ASN A 447 29.09 -9.15 16.73
CA ASN A 447 28.16 -8.56 15.78
C ASN A 447 26.73 -9.03 16.02
N ARG A 448 26.52 -10.30 16.41
CA ARG A 448 25.22 -10.86 16.76
C ARG A 448 24.52 -10.09 17.89
N LYS A 449 25.25 -9.60 18.89
CA LYS A 449 24.68 -8.78 19.98
C LYS A 449 24.13 -7.42 19.51
N ARG A 450 24.61 -6.92 18.39
CA ARG A 450 24.16 -5.65 17.79
C ARG A 450 22.97 -5.82 16.86
N VAL A 451 22.82 -7.01 16.26
CA VAL A 451 21.82 -7.22 15.20
C VAL A 451 20.47 -7.60 15.81
N LEU A 452 19.45 -6.89 15.40
CA LEU A 452 18.05 -7.11 15.73
C LEU A 452 17.39 -7.82 14.54
N ILE A 453 16.76 -8.96 14.79
CA ILE A 453 16.00 -9.73 13.80
C ILE A 453 14.53 -9.75 14.23
N TYR A 454 13.62 -9.84 13.26
CA TYR A 454 12.19 -9.95 13.50
C TYR A 454 11.57 -11.02 12.61
N ASN A 455 10.44 -11.58 13.06
CA ASN A 455 9.59 -12.48 12.29
C ASN A 455 8.15 -11.95 12.35
N GLY A 456 7.66 -11.44 11.21
CA GLY A 456 6.33 -10.88 11.10
C GLY A 456 6.20 -9.39 11.46
N THR A 457 5.01 -8.85 11.21
CA THR A 457 4.75 -7.39 11.24
C THR A 457 4.77 -6.80 12.65
N GLU A 458 4.27 -7.54 13.65
CA GLU A 458 4.20 -7.03 15.02
C GLU A 458 5.59 -6.93 15.66
N GLU A 459 6.41 -7.97 15.49
CA GLU A 459 7.81 -7.95 15.96
C GLU A 459 8.62 -6.88 15.23
N LYS A 460 8.38 -6.68 13.92
CA LYS A 460 9.00 -5.59 13.16
C LYS A 460 8.76 -4.24 13.83
N ARG A 461 7.52 -3.94 14.23
CA ARG A 461 7.17 -2.68 14.89
C ARG A 461 7.94 -2.49 16.21
N LYS A 462 7.93 -3.51 17.08
CA LYS A 462 8.67 -3.49 18.36
C LYS A 462 10.18 -3.31 18.16
N THR A 463 10.72 -4.01 17.17
CA THR A 463 12.16 -3.97 16.87
C THR A 463 12.59 -2.61 16.32
N LEU A 464 11.72 -1.96 15.53
CA LEU A 464 11.96 -0.59 15.04
C LEU A 464 11.96 0.44 16.17
N GLU A 465 11.12 0.28 17.18
CA GLU A 465 11.16 1.15 18.37
C GLU A 465 12.48 0.98 19.12
N ILE A 466 12.94 -0.25 19.29
CA ILE A 466 14.26 -0.51 19.91
C ILE A 466 15.37 0.16 19.10
N LEU A 467 15.34 0.07 17.76
CA LEU A 467 16.34 0.70 16.89
C LEU A 467 16.39 2.23 17.09
N LYS A 468 15.23 2.88 17.18
CA LYS A 468 15.11 4.34 17.34
C LYS A 468 15.70 4.86 18.66
N PHE A 469 15.61 4.06 19.73
CA PHE A 469 16.14 4.42 21.06
C PHE A 469 17.54 3.88 21.33
N SER A 470 18.15 3.19 20.37
CA SER A 470 19.45 2.55 20.53
C SER A 470 20.48 3.20 19.63
N LYS A 471 21.69 3.36 20.15
CA LYS A 471 22.89 3.60 19.36
C LYS A 471 23.57 2.25 19.10
N ASP A 472 24.17 2.05 17.93
CA ASP A 472 24.91 0.84 17.59
C ASP A 472 24.04 -0.43 17.32
N LYS A 473 22.78 -0.29 16.99
CA LYS A 473 21.94 -1.43 16.59
C LYS A 473 21.75 -1.51 15.09
N VAL A 474 21.68 -2.74 14.59
CA VAL A 474 21.49 -3.02 13.17
C VAL A 474 20.27 -3.90 12.99
N LEU A 475 19.32 -3.46 12.17
CA LEU A 475 18.11 -4.21 11.90
C LEU A 475 18.28 -5.05 10.64
N ILE A 476 17.97 -6.36 10.72
CA ILE A 476 17.95 -7.25 9.55
C ILE A 476 16.55 -7.74 9.24
N GLY A 477 16.18 -7.72 7.95
CA GLY A 477 14.91 -8.29 7.51
C GLY A 477 14.60 -8.11 6.03
N PRO A 478 13.58 -8.83 5.52
CA PRO A 478 13.23 -8.84 4.10
C PRO A 478 12.41 -7.61 3.66
N SER A 479 11.60 -7.03 4.55
CA SER A 479 10.63 -5.98 4.22
C SER A 479 11.04 -4.62 4.78
N LEU A 480 12.32 -4.24 4.60
CA LEU A 480 12.87 -2.96 5.05
C LEU A 480 12.93 -1.91 3.93
N LEU A 481 12.51 -2.27 2.72
CA LEU A 481 12.55 -1.39 1.56
C LEU A 481 11.49 -0.28 1.62
N GLU A 482 10.40 -0.48 2.38
CA GLU A 482 9.26 0.44 2.43
C GLU A 482 8.77 0.71 3.85
N GLY A 483 8.09 1.85 4.03
CA GLY A 483 7.38 2.18 5.28
C GLY A 483 8.27 2.54 6.47
N LEU A 484 9.57 2.79 6.27
CA LEU A 484 10.51 3.18 7.32
C LEU A 484 11.02 4.59 7.09
N ASP A 485 10.99 5.41 8.13
CA ASP A 485 11.67 6.70 8.19
C ASP A 485 12.85 6.58 9.15
N LEU A 486 14.03 6.30 8.59
CA LEU A 486 15.26 6.11 9.35
C LEU A 486 16.18 7.29 9.09
N LYS A 487 16.03 8.34 9.91
CA LYS A 487 16.78 9.59 9.82
C LYS A 487 18.12 9.50 10.55
N ASP A 488 19.09 10.21 10.01
CA ASP A 488 20.33 10.54 10.70
C ASP A 488 21.01 9.32 11.35
N GLU A 489 21.17 9.31 12.65
CA GLU A 489 21.90 8.29 13.40
C GLU A 489 21.22 6.91 13.41
N TRP A 490 19.98 6.78 12.95
CA TRP A 490 19.26 5.50 12.93
C TRP A 490 19.68 4.58 11.78
N SER A 491 20.30 5.13 10.72
CA SER A 491 20.82 4.34 9.59
C SER A 491 21.97 5.04 8.89
N ARG A 492 23.19 4.93 9.47
CA ARG A 492 24.43 5.47 8.87
C ARG A 492 24.97 4.58 7.77
N PHE A 493 24.57 3.32 7.76
CA PHE A 493 24.88 2.41 6.66
C PHE A 493 23.73 1.44 6.40
N GLN A 494 23.72 0.92 5.18
CA GLN A 494 22.80 -0.14 4.78
C GLN A 494 23.50 -1.16 3.91
N ILE A 495 23.09 -2.42 4.04
CA ILE A 495 23.63 -3.56 3.31
C ILE A 495 22.49 -4.22 2.54
N PHE A 496 22.61 -4.31 1.23
CA PHE A 496 21.80 -5.17 0.40
C PHE A 496 22.53 -6.51 0.27
N ALA A 497 22.12 -7.49 1.03
CA ALA A 497 22.66 -8.85 0.96
C ALA A 497 22.28 -9.52 -0.37
N LYS A 498 21.17 -9.09 -0.97
CA LYS A 498 20.66 -9.55 -2.26
C LYS A 498 19.90 -8.43 -2.93
N VAL A 499 20.01 -8.32 -4.26
CA VAL A 499 19.17 -7.45 -5.09
C VAL A 499 17.70 -7.86 -4.91
N PRO A 500 16.76 -6.92 -4.66
CA PRO A 500 15.40 -7.21 -4.22
C PRO A 500 14.48 -7.67 -5.35
N TYR A 501 14.88 -8.70 -6.09
CA TYR A 501 13.99 -9.38 -7.03
C TYR A 501 12.81 -10.00 -6.28
N LEU A 502 11.60 -9.89 -6.86
CA LEU A 502 10.42 -10.55 -6.32
C LEU A 502 10.60 -12.07 -6.32
N SER A 503 10.00 -12.75 -5.34
CA SER A 503 10.10 -14.20 -5.23
C SER A 503 9.38 -14.92 -6.35
N LEU A 504 10.06 -15.79 -7.08
CA LEU A 504 9.46 -16.67 -8.09
C LEU A 504 8.74 -17.89 -7.48
N GLY A 505 8.81 -18.06 -6.16
CA GLY A 505 7.93 -18.97 -5.41
C GLY A 505 6.49 -18.46 -5.34
N ASP A 506 6.28 -17.16 -5.48
CA ASP A 506 4.96 -16.56 -5.64
C ASP A 506 4.42 -16.86 -7.06
N ARG A 507 3.29 -17.56 -7.15
CA ARG A 507 2.73 -17.99 -8.44
C ARG A 507 2.26 -16.82 -9.30
N PHE A 508 1.77 -15.74 -8.69
CA PHE A 508 1.38 -14.55 -9.42
C PHE A 508 2.61 -13.85 -10.03
N VAL A 509 3.67 -13.67 -9.25
CA VAL A 509 4.93 -13.08 -9.73
C VAL A 509 5.51 -13.91 -10.88
N LYS A 510 5.51 -15.25 -10.75
CA LYS A 510 5.99 -16.16 -11.80
C LYS A 510 5.16 -16.05 -13.09
N ALA A 511 3.84 -16.05 -12.97
CA ALA A 511 2.94 -15.88 -14.10
C ALA A 511 3.08 -14.51 -14.75
N LYS A 512 3.23 -13.47 -13.94
CA LYS A 512 3.43 -12.09 -14.41
C LYS A 512 4.76 -11.92 -15.14
N LEU A 513 5.84 -12.52 -14.64
CA LEU A 513 7.14 -12.54 -15.33
C LEU A 513 7.03 -13.18 -16.71
N ALA A 514 6.27 -14.27 -16.84
CA ALA A 514 6.12 -14.97 -18.13
C ALA A 514 5.44 -14.11 -19.20
N ILE A 515 4.49 -13.25 -18.83
CA ILE A 515 3.75 -12.38 -19.76
C ILE A 515 4.32 -10.97 -19.88
N ASN A 516 5.00 -10.47 -18.86
CA ASN A 516 5.56 -9.13 -18.81
C ASN A 516 6.92 -9.10 -18.05
N PRO A 517 8.03 -9.49 -18.69
CA PRO A 517 9.35 -9.46 -18.05
C PRO A 517 9.82 -8.06 -17.66
N SER A 518 9.36 -6.99 -18.34
CA SER A 518 9.74 -5.63 -18.00
C SER A 518 9.13 -5.20 -16.65
N TRP A 519 7.90 -5.58 -16.37
CA TRP A 519 7.27 -5.36 -15.06
C TRP A 519 8.09 -5.96 -13.90
N TYR A 520 8.61 -7.15 -14.07
CA TYR A 520 9.40 -7.82 -13.03
C TYR A 520 10.70 -7.05 -12.72
N ARG A 521 11.40 -6.61 -13.76
CA ARG A 521 12.60 -5.78 -13.62
C ARG A 521 12.27 -4.40 -13.05
N TRP A 522 11.19 -3.77 -13.53
CA TRP A 522 10.70 -2.49 -13.04
C TRP A 522 10.43 -2.53 -11.53
N LYS A 523 9.72 -3.55 -11.04
CA LYS A 523 9.47 -3.75 -9.60
C LYS A 523 10.76 -3.90 -8.80
N CYS A 524 11.74 -4.65 -9.30
CA CYS A 524 13.04 -4.81 -8.68
C CYS A 524 13.79 -3.47 -8.58
N ILE A 525 13.82 -2.70 -9.67
CA ILE A 525 14.49 -1.40 -9.73
C ILE A 525 13.84 -0.41 -8.76
N ILE A 526 12.52 -0.31 -8.73
CA ILE A 526 11.81 0.56 -7.77
C ILE A 526 12.15 0.16 -6.33
N GLY A 527 12.07 -1.12 -5.98
CA GLY A 527 12.41 -1.59 -4.64
C GLY A 527 13.85 -1.25 -4.24
N LEU A 528 14.81 -1.42 -5.16
CA LEU A 528 16.20 -1.06 -4.92
C LEU A 528 16.39 0.45 -4.71
N LEU A 529 15.85 1.28 -5.59
CA LEU A 529 15.96 2.74 -5.51
C LEU A 529 15.32 3.29 -4.25
N GLN A 530 14.16 2.77 -3.87
CA GLN A 530 13.48 3.15 -2.63
C GLN A 530 14.27 2.72 -1.40
N GLY A 531 14.81 1.50 -1.40
CA GLY A 531 15.65 1.01 -0.31
C GLY A 531 16.90 1.87 -0.14
N VAL A 532 17.61 2.18 -1.22
CA VAL A 532 18.81 3.05 -1.18
C VAL A 532 18.47 4.47 -0.69
N GLY A 533 17.25 4.96 -0.95
CA GLY A 533 16.77 6.25 -0.48
C GLY A 533 16.35 6.31 0.99
N ARG A 534 16.38 5.18 1.75
CA ARG A 534 15.90 5.15 3.14
C ARG A 534 16.77 5.85 4.14
N SER A 535 18.07 5.79 3.95
CA SER A 535 19.06 6.28 4.91
C SER A 535 19.48 7.74 4.69
N ILE A 536 18.84 8.47 3.73
CA ILE A 536 19.12 9.88 3.46
C ILE A 536 17.80 10.63 3.39
N ARG A 537 17.62 11.63 4.26
CA ARG A 537 16.36 12.34 4.42
C ARG A 537 16.48 13.87 4.36
N SER A 538 17.68 14.41 4.46
CA SER A 538 17.96 15.83 4.41
C SER A 538 19.22 16.13 3.60
N GLU A 539 19.44 17.38 3.21
CA GLU A 539 20.61 17.82 2.45
C GLU A 539 21.94 17.60 3.18
N ASN A 540 21.90 17.60 4.51
CA ASN A 540 23.08 17.41 5.36
C ASN A 540 23.24 15.97 5.83
N ASP A 541 22.31 15.08 5.49
CA ASP A 541 22.35 13.69 5.90
C ASP A 541 23.33 12.88 5.03
N TRP A 542 23.90 11.82 5.63
CA TRP A 542 24.83 10.94 4.96
C TRP A 542 24.60 9.48 5.35
N ALA A 543 24.81 8.59 4.41
CA ALA A 543 24.76 7.16 4.66
C ALA A 543 25.55 6.39 3.60
N ILE A 544 26.15 5.28 4.00
CA ILE A 544 26.90 4.40 3.11
C ILE A 544 26.04 3.19 2.73
N THR A 545 25.92 2.92 1.43
CA THR A 545 25.22 1.72 0.94
C THR A 545 26.23 0.69 0.45
N TYR A 546 26.04 -0.57 0.87
CA TYR A 546 26.80 -1.74 0.38
C TYR A 546 25.86 -2.67 -0.35
N ILE A 547 26.20 -3.06 -1.60
CA ILE A 547 25.42 -4.03 -2.39
C ILE A 547 26.33 -5.24 -2.65
N LEU A 548 25.99 -6.36 -1.99
CA LEU A 548 26.77 -7.60 -1.97
C LEU A 548 26.25 -8.64 -2.97
N ASP A 549 25.68 -8.20 -4.10
CA ASP A 549 25.10 -9.09 -5.10
C ASP A 549 25.45 -8.65 -6.51
N GLY A 550 26.25 -9.43 -7.20
CA GLY A 550 26.68 -9.22 -8.58
C GLY A 550 25.53 -9.15 -9.60
N CYS A 551 24.32 -9.59 -9.25
CA CYS A 551 23.13 -9.45 -10.10
C CYS A 551 22.76 -7.98 -10.39
N LEU A 552 23.23 -7.01 -9.59
CA LEU A 552 23.05 -5.59 -9.86
C LEU A 552 23.67 -5.17 -11.22
N GLY A 553 24.84 -5.70 -11.55
CA GLY A 553 25.50 -5.40 -12.83
C GLY A 553 24.65 -5.79 -14.03
N ASP A 554 24.08 -7.00 -14.00
CA ASP A 554 23.19 -7.48 -15.07
C ASP A 554 21.91 -6.61 -15.16
N LEU A 555 21.35 -6.23 -14.00
CA LEU A 555 20.15 -5.39 -13.94
C LEU A 555 20.40 -4.00 -14.54
N ILE A 556 21.51 -3.36 -14.18
CA ILE A 556 21.90 -2.05 -14.71
C ILE A 556 22.22 -2.15 -16.21
N HIS A 557 22.98 -3.16 -16.63
CA HIS A 557 23.34 -3.33 -18.04
C HIS A 557 22.10 -3.44 -18.92
N SER A 558 21.12 -4.24 -18.50
CA SER A 558 19.90 -4.48 -19.26
C SER A 558 18.87 -3.34 -19.19
N ASN A 559 18.95 -2.45 -18.18
CA ASN A 559 17.92 -1.44 -17.91
C ASN A 559 18.51 -0.07 -17.51
N ARG A 560 19.64 0.32 -18.12
CA ARG A 560 20.39 1.53 -17.72
C ARG A 560 19.53 2.80 -17.69
N LYS A 561 18.58 2.94 -18.62
CA LYS A 561 17.69 4.11 -18.73
C LYS A 561 16.71 4.24 -17.58
N ALA A 562 16.36 3.12 -16.94
CA ALA A 562 15.45 3.10 -15.78
C ALA A 562 16.13 3.53 -14.46
N PHE A 563 17.46 3.65 -14.45
CA PHE A 563 18.20 4.12 -13.28
C PHE A 563 18.46 5.62 -13.36
N PRO A 564 18.11 6.38 -12.31
CA PRO A 564 18.49 7.79 -12.23
C PRO A 564 20.01 7.98 -12.34
N LYS A 565 20.43 9.04 -13.01
CA LYS A 565 21.87 9.36 -13.14
C LYS A 565 22.55 9.45 -11.78
N GLU A 566 21.88 10.06 -10.83
CA GLU A 566 22.34 10.24 -9.46
C GLU A 566 22.62 8.91 -8.76
N PHE A 567 21.84 7.88 -9.03
CA PHE A 567 22.11 6.54 -8.51
C PHE A 567 23.38 5.94 -9.13
N LEU A 568 23.53 6.04 -10.44
CA LEU A 568 24.66 5.48 -11.18
C LEU A 568 25.99 6.18 -10.81
N ASP A 569 25.96 7.49 -10.64
CA ASP A 569 27.15 8.30 -10.29
C ASP A 569 27.68 8.02 -8.87
N ARG A 570 26.86 7.44 -8.00
CA ARG A 570 27.22 7.05 -6.62
C ARG A 570 27.96 5.71 -6.56
N ILE A 571 27.88 4.88 -7.60
CA ILE A 571 28.42 3.51 -7.58
C ILE A 571 29.94 3.55 -7.58
N ARG A 572 30.53 2.82 -6.64
CA ARG A 572 31.96 2.56 -6.51
C ARG A 572 32.16 1.04 -6.52
N ILE A 573 32.71 0.51 -7.59
CA ILE A 573 32.97 -0.92 -7.69
C ILE A 573 34.11 -1.28 -6.73
N VAL A 574 33.86 -2.30 -5.89
CA VAL A 574 34.86 -2.84 -4.96
C VAL A 574 35.39 -4.14 -5.53
N SER A 575 36.68 -4.20 -5.76
CA SER A 575 37.38 -5.44 -6.12
C SER A 575 37.95 -6.06 -4.86
N ASP A 576 37.72 -7.36 -4.62
CA ASP A 576 38.48 -8.09 -3.61
C ASP A 576 39.96 -8.07 -4.02
N LYS A 577 40.82 -7.53 -3.16
CA LYS A 577 42.28 -7.59 -3.33
C LYS A 577 42.80 -8.96 -2.98
#